data_c85ba68c0b04d52529c1fff6fd88c4c8
#
_entry.id   c85ba68c0b04d52529c1fff6fd88c4c8
#
_cell.length_a   1.000
_cell.length_b   1.000
_cell.length_c   1.000
_cell.angle_alpha   90.00
_cell.angle_beta   90.00
_cell.angle_gamma   90.00
#
_symmetry.space_group_name_H-M   'P 1'
#
loop_
_entity.id
_entity.type
_entity.pdbx_description
1 polymer ?
#
loop_
_entity_poly.entity_id
_entity_poly.type
_entity_poly.pdbx_seq_one_letter_code
_entity_poly.pdbx_strand_id
1 'polypeptide(L)'
;KADDISDFEIENFSINKSALDFMSKNEIIDTILPYFKTKRNYYIIGVVNNLKLYDQVEIYLKSNDDKYQIKSIIAAIFINDLDACLDQKKKIVNNLDKIFLNIKKLSGSKKHESDPTGKSIHYIDQYNLDYPNHIRVECTQFSNDMINSELAQNSLNVVVMTKEINDWIVSGYK
;
A
#
# COMPACT_ATOMS: atom_id res chain seq x y z
N LYS A 1 0.64 3.22 -22.32
CA LYS A 1 -0.33 4.08 -21.66
C LYS A 1 -1.04 3.22 -20.62
N ALA A 2 -0.68 3.35 -19.37
CA ALA A 2 -1.35 2.64 -18.28
C ALA A 2 -2.64 3.42 -17.98
N ASP A 3 -3.77 2.93 -18.48
CA ASP A 3 -5.09 3.53 -18.24
C ASP A 3 -5.89 2.74 -17.19
N ASP A 4 -5.43 1.52 -16.86
CA ASP A 4 -6.05 0.61 -15.89
C ASP A 4 -5.11 0.37 -14.71
N ILE A 5 -5.67 0.28 -13.51
CA ILE A 5 -4.92 -0.01 -12.28
C ILE A 5 -4.21 -1.38 -12.33
N SER A 6 -4.74 -2.32 -13.11
CA SER A 6 -4.16 -3.66 -13.32
C SER A 6 -2.88 -3.65 -14.17
N ASP A 7 -2.63 -2.57 -14.93
CA ASP A 7 -1.39 -2.42 -15.71
C ASP A 7 -0.19 -2.05 -14.80
N PHE A 8 -0.44 -1.66 -13.55
CA PHE A 8 0.60 -1.28 -12.61
C PHE A 8 1.11 -2.50 -11.84
N GLU A 9 2.43 -2.68 -11.87
CA GLU A 9 3.09 -3.82 -11.24
C GLU A 9 4.10 -3.36 -10.19
N ILE A 10 4.08 -4.00 -9.02
CA ILE A 10 5.04 -3.82 -7.92
C ILE A 10 5.63 -5.19 -7.58
N GLU A 11 6.93 -5.38 -7.69
CA GLU A 11 7.64 -6.65 -7.38
C GLU A 11 7.02 -7.87 -8.09
N ASN A 12 6.53 -7.69 -9.32
CA ASN A 12 5.77 -8.63 -10.14
C ASN A 12 4.31 -8.84 -9.69
N PHE A 13 3.86 -8.26 -8.56
CA PHE A 13 2.46 -8.31 -8.15
C PHE A 13 1.63 -7.25 -8.89
N SER A 14 0.47 -7.62 -9.41
CA SER A 14 -0.50 -6.68 -9.98
C SER A 14 -1.93 -7.07 -9.64
N ILE A 15 -2.81 -6.08 -9.71
CA ILE A 15 -4.24 -6.28 -9.41
C ILE A 15 -4.83 -7.33 -10.34
N ASN A 16 -5.72 -8.17 -9.81
CA ASN A 16 -6.39 -9.29 -10.47
C ASN A 16 -5.51 -10.51 -10.83
N LYS A 17 -4.18 -10.44 -10.70
CA LYS A 17 -3.36 -11.67 -10.73
C LYS A 17 -3.60 -12.50 -9.48
N SER A 18 -3.32 -13.81 -9.58
CA SER A 18 -3.40 -14.70 -8.42
C SER A 18 -2.13 -14.60 -7.57
N ALA A 19 -2.27 -14.51 -6.25
CA ALA A 19 -1.13 -14.65 -5.35
C ALA A 19 -0.48 -16.03 -5.45
N LEU A 20 -1.22 -17.06 -5.91
CA LEU A 20 -0.69 -18.41 -6.15
C LEU A 20 0.32 -18.49 -7.31
N ASP A 21 0.40 -17.46 -8.16
CA ASP A 21 1.42 -17.38 -9.21
C ASP A 21 2.82 -17.11 -8.62
N PHE A 22 2.89 -16.67 -7.34
CA PHE A 22 4.12 -16.21 -6.68
C PHE A 22 4.46 -17.00 -5.42
N MET A 23 3.48 -17.58 -4.75
CA MET A 23 3.65 -18.32 -3.50
C MET A 23 2.62 -19.45 -3.36
N SER A 24 2.97 -20.45 -2.58
CA SER A 24 2.06 -21.55 -2.28
C SER A 24 0.91 -21.12 -1.35
N LYS A 25 -0.16 -21.90 -1.32
CA LYS A 25 -1.28 -21.67 -0.40
C LYS A 25 -0.86 -21.66 1.07
N ASN A 26 0.09 -22.51 1.45
CA ASN A 26 0.58 -22.57 2.82
C ASN A 26 1.36 -21.27 3.17
N GLU A 27 2.22 -20.79 2.27
CA GLU A 27 2.91 -19.51 2.47
C GLU A 27 1.94 -18.35 2.61
N ILE A 28 0.86 -18.32 1.80
CA ILE A 28 -0.20 -17.30 1.94
C ILE A 28 -0.79 -17.35 3.36
N ILE A 29 -1.16 -18.53 3.85
CA ILE A 29 -1.78 -18.72 5.16
C ILE A 29 -0.83 -18.29 6.29
N ASP A 30 0.44 -18.68 6.19
CA ASP A 30 1.47 -18.41 7.22
C ASP A 30 1.83 -16.91 7.30
N THR A 31 1.67 -16.17 6.21
CA THR A 31 1.99 -14.74 6.13
C THR A 31 0.81 -13.81 6.38
N ILE A 32 -0.38 -14.34 6.74
CA ILE A 32 -1.53 -13.50 7.14
C ILE A 32 -1.16 -12.67 8.36
N LEU A 33 -1.30 -11.34 8.26
CA LEU A 33 -1.01 -10.43 9.35
C LEU A 33 -1.93 -10.72 10.56
N PRO A 34 -1.40 -10.73 11.80
CA PRO A 34 -2.13 -11.20 12.98
C PRO A 34 -3.49 -10.52 13.22
N TYR A 35 -3.57 -9.23 12.93
CA TYR A 35 -4.79 -8.43 13.07
C TYR A 35 -5.93 -8.90 12.14
N PHE A 36 -5.60 -9.56 11.01
CA PHE A 36 -6.54 -10.02 9.99
C PHE A 36 -6.83 -11.54 10.05
N LYS A 37 -6.35 -12.24 11.06
CA LYS A 37 -6.64 -13.69 11.26
C LYS A 37 -8.07 -13.98 11.68
N THR A 38 -8.86 -12.96 12.07
CA THR A 38 -10.29 -13.11 12.38
C THR A 38 -11.14 -13.06 11.12
N LYS A 39 -12.31 -13.73 11.12
CA LYS A 39 -13.24 -13.73 9.97
C LYS A 39 -13.62 -12.31 9.55
N ARG A 40 -13.12 -11.88 8.40
CA ARG A 40 -13.42 -10.59 7.75
C ARG A 40 -13.65 -10.82 6.27
N ASN A 41 -14.18 -9.83 5.56
CA ASN A 41 -14.38 -9.90 4.11
C ASN A 41 -13.07 -9.98 3.35
N TYR A 42 -12.01 -9.39 3.90
CA TYR A 42 -10.66 -9.39 3.34
C TYR A 42 -9.63 -9.66 4.43
N TYR A 43 -8.45 -10.09 4.01
CA TYR A 43 -7.28 -10.24 4.86
C TYR A 43 -6.04 -9.74 4.12
N ILE A 44 -4.98 -9.48 4.89
CA ILE A 44 -3.72 -8.95 4.37
C ILE A 44 -2.61 -9.98 4.65
N ILE A 45 -1.81 -10.25 3.64
CA ILE A 45 -0.58 -11.02 3.78
C ILE A 45 0.61 -10.09 3.68
N GLY A 46 1.66 -10.35 4.47
CA GLY A 46 2.92 -9.62 4.45
C GLY A 46 4.02 -10.41 3.75
N VAL A 47 4.59 -9.88 2.69
CA VAL A 47 5.74 -10.47 1.97
C VAL A 47 6.97 -9.65 2.29
N VAL A 48 8.03 -10.32 2.80
CA VAL A 48 9.32 -9.68 3.18
C VAL A 48 10.52 -10.37 2.52
N ASN A 49 10.32 -11.52 1.88
CA ASN A 49 11.39 -12.30 1.26
C ASN A 49 11.38 -12.16 -0.25
N ASN A 50 12.57 -12.22 -0.87
CA ASN A 50 12.75 -12.19 -2.32
C ASN A 50 12.27 -10.91 -3.02
N LEU A 51 12.11 -9.80 -2.28
CA LEU A 51 11.82 -8.47 -2.82
C LEU A 51 13.12 -7.84 -3.34
N LYS A 52 13.02 -7.02 -4.40
CA LYS A 52 14.17 -6.40 -5.06
C LYS A 52 14.36 -4.94 -4.66
N LEU A 53 13.25 -4.23 -4.47
CA LEU A 53 13.23 -2.77 -4.29
C LEU A 53 12.60 -2.35 -2.97
N TYR A 54 11.74 -3.18 -2.39
CA TYR A 54 10.97 -2.85 -1.20
C TYR A 54 11.38 -3.75 -0.02
N ASP A 55 11.23 -3.24 1.20
CA ASP A 55 11.50 -4.01 2.42
C ASP A 55 10.31 -4.90 2.79
N GLN A 56 9.09 -4.47 2.41
CA GLN A 56 7.84 -5.19 2.67
C GLN A 56 6.82 -4.91 1.58
N VAL A 57 6.03 -5.92 1.24
CA VAL A 57 4.82 -5.77 0.40
C VAL A 57 3.63 -6.38 1.13
N GLU A 58 2.57 -5.61 1.31
CA GLU A 58 1.27 -6.06 1.80
C GLU A 58 0.33 -6.28 0.64
N ILE A 59 -0.29 -7.46 0.59
CA ILE A 59 -1.22 -7.86 -0.45
C ILE A 59 -2.58 -8.11 0.17
N TYR A 60 -3.60 -7.46 -0.35
CA TYR A 60 -4.98 -7.59 0.09
C TYR A 60 -5.69 -8.65 -0.72
N LEU A 61 -6.25 -9.63 -0.04
CA LEU A 61 -6.95 -10.77 -0.61
C LEU A 61 -8.37 -10.86 -0.04
N LYS A 62 -9.32 -11.32 -0.87
CA LYS A 62 -10.70 -11.54 -0.44
C LYS A 62 -10.83 -12.87 0.28
N SER A 63 -11.54 -12.90 1.41
CA SER A 63 -11.87 -14.14 2.11
C SER A 63 -12.80 -14.99 1.25
N ASN A 64 -12.58 -16.32 1.28
CA ASN A 64 -13.32 -17.29 0.48
C ASN A 64 -13.19 -17.11 -1.05
N ASP A 65 -12.09 -16.51 -1.52
CA ASP A 65 -11.73 -16.50 -2.93
C ASP A 65 -10.69 -17.59 -3.21
N ASP A 66 -11.12 -18.70 -3.80
CA ASP A 66 -10.25 -19.84 -4.12
C ASP A 66 -9.19 -19.52 -5.20
N LYS A 67 -9.35 -18.37 -5.90
CA LYS A 67 -8.39 -17.89 -6.90
C LYS A 67 -7.31 -17.01 -6.29
N TYR A 68 -7.45 -16.58 -5.04
CA TYR A 68 -6.50 -15.70 -4.35
C TYR A 68 -6.14 -14.45 -5.16
N GLN A 69 -7.15 -13.82 -5.76
CA GLN A 69 -6.94 -12.64 -6.60
C GLN A 69 -6.51 -11.44 -5.77
N ILE A 70 -5.43 -10.81 -6.21
CA ILE A 70 -4.87 -9.59 -5.59
C ILE A 70 -5.85 -8.43 -5.80
N LYS A 71 -6.28 -7.80 -4.70
CA LYS A 71 -7.25 -6.71 -4.69
C LYS A 71 -6.63 -5.34 -4.38
N SER A 72 -5.52 -5.31 -3.67
CA SER A 72 -4.73 -4.11 -3.40
C SER A 72 -3.31 -4.49 -3.03
N ILE A 73 -2.37 -3.56 -3.22
CA ILE A 73 -0.95 -3.75 -2.92
C ILE A 73 -0.45 -2.49 -2.22
N ILE A 74 0.29 -2.66 -1.12
CA ILE A 74 1.05 -1.60 -0.46
C ILE A 74 2.50 -2.09 -0.36
N ALA A 75 3.42 -1.38 -0.99
CA ALA A 75 4.85 -1.67 -0.90
C ALA A 75 5.55 -0.59 -0.09
N ALA A 76 6.38 -0.98 0.86
CA ALA A 76 7.04 -0.10 1.81
C ALA A 76 8.57 -0.20 1.70
N ILE A 77 9.23 0.95 1.77
CA ILE A 77 10.66 1.09 2.06
C ILE A 77 10.77 1.81 3.40
N PHE A 78 11.48 1.24 4.37
CA PHE A 78 11.63 1.83 5.68
C PHE A 78 12.72 2.90 5.66
N ILE A 79 12.34 4.18 5.83
CA ILE A 79 13.22 5.32 5.76
C ILE A 79 12.93 6.23 6.96
N ASN A 80 13.90 6.34 7.88
CA ASN A 80 13.73 7.16 9.08
C ASN A 80 13.91 8.65 8.83
N ASP A 81 14.75 9.03 7.87
CA ASP A 81 15.01 10.41 7.50
C ASP A 81 13.93 10.93 6.55
N LEU A 82 13.23 11.99 6.95
CA LEU A 82 12.13 12.55 6.17
C LEU A 82 12.59 13.15 4.83
N ASP A 83 13.72 13.84 4.81
CA ASP A 83 14.21 14.48 3.59
C ASP A 83 14.62 13.42 2.57
N ALA A 84 15.30 12.34 3.01
CA ALA A 84 15.62 11.20 2.16
C ALA A 84 14.35 10.51 1.61
N CYS A 85 13.30 10.37 2.44
CA CYS A 85 12.01 9.83 2.00
C CYS A 85 11.38 10.71 0.93
N LEU A 86 11.32 12.04 1.16
CA LEU A 86 10.73 12.99 0.22
C LEU A 86 11.48 13.03 -1.11
N ASP A 87 12.82 12.94 -1.08
CA ASP A 87 13.64 12.89 -2.28
C ASP A 87 13.38 11.60 -3.09
N GLN A 88 13.27 10.47 -2.42
CA GLN A 88 12.94 9.21 -3.09
C GLN A 88 11.51 9.20 -3.63
N LYS A 89 10.54 9.70 -2.84
CA LYS A 89 9.15 9.92 -3.27
C LYS A 89 9.10 10.75 -4.55
N LYS A 90 9.83 11.87 -4.61
CA LYS A 90 9.89 12.75 -5.79
C LYS A 90 10.38 12.04 -7.03
N LYS A 91 11.38 11.13 -6.92
CA LYS A 91 11.87 10.33 -8.05
C LYS A 91 10.79 9.40 -8.60
N ILE A 92 10.05 8.72 -7.71
CA ILE A 92 8.94 7.84 -8.11
C ILE A 92 7.84 8.66 -8.78
N VAL A 93 7.41 9.77 -8.15
CA VAL A 93 6.38 10.67 -8.67
C VAL A 93 6.74 11.21 -10.05
N ASN A 94 8.00 11.63 -10.27
CA ASN A 94 8.47 12.10 -11.58
C ASN A 94 8.38 11.02 -12.67
N ASN A 95 8.51 9.74 -12.31
CA ASN A 95 8.33 8.64 -13.26
C ASN A 95 6.84 8.38 -13.53
N LEU A 96 6.01 8.42 -12.50
CA LEU A 96 4.56 8.27 -12.64
C LEU A 96 3.94 9.42 -13.44
N ASP A 97 4.41 10.65 -13.29
CA ASP A 97 3.97 11.83 -14.07
C ASP A 97 4.19 11.63 -15.58
N LYS A 98 5.23 10.88 -15.98
CA LYS A 98 5.48 10.55 -17.40
C LYS A 98 4.51 9.48 -17.94
N ILE A 99 4.00 8.62 -17.05
CA ILE A 99 3.09 7.53 -17.39
C ILE A 99 1.64 8.05 -17.40
N PHE A 100 1.27 8.85 -16.39
CA PHE A 100 -0.09 9.32 -16.12
C PHE A 100 -0.32 10.76 -16.58
N LEU A 101 -0.04 11.07 -17.86
CA LEU A 101 -0.09 12.43 -18.42
C LEU A 101 -1.44 13.15 -18.28
N ASN A 102 -2.55 12.41 -18.26
CA ASN A 102 -3.92 12.97 -18.24
C ASN A 102 -4.68 12.59 -16.97
N ILE A 103 -3.98 12.02 -15.97
CA ILE A 103 -4.61 11.59 -14.72
C ILE A 103 -4.55 12.72 -13.71
N LYS A 104 -5.68 12.96 -13.02
CA LYS A 104 -5.75 13.94 -11.94
C LYS A 104 -4.85 13.51 -10.79
N LYS A 105 -3.82 14.32 -10.50
CA LYS A 105 -2.94 14.17 -9.33
C LYS A 105 -3.40 15.10 -8.22
N LEU A 106 -3.46 14.58 -7.00
CA LEU A 106 -3.66 15.33 -5.76
C LEU A 106 -2.39 15.24 -4.93
N SER A 107 -1.89 16.38 -4.47
CA SER A 107 -0.67 16.46 -3.64
C SER A 107 -0.97 17.20 -2.35
N GLY A 108 -0.37 16.76 -1.24
CA GLY A 108 -0.56 17.44 0.04
C GLY A 108 -0.01 16.65 1.22
N SER A 109 -0.35 17.11 2.40
CA SER A 109 -0.06 16.40 3.65
C SER A 109 -1.31 16.31 4.51
N LYS A 110 -1.41 15.23 5.29
CA LYS A 110 -2.47 15.04 6.28
C LYS A 110 -1.93 14.39 7.54
N LYS A 111 -2.60 14.63 8.66
CA LYS A 111 -2.32 13.93 9.92
C LYS A 111 -2.70 12.45 9.79
N HIS A 112 -1.93 11.61 10.45
CA HIS A 112 -2.24 10.18 10.56
C HIS A 112 -3.41 10.00 11.53
N GLU A 113 -4.48 9.37 11.08
CA GLU A 113 -5.76 9.28 11.84
C GLU A 113 -5.63 8.45 13.12
N SER A 114 -4.76 7.44 13.13
CA SER A 114 -4.56 6.56 14.28
C SER A 114 -3.56 7.11 15.31
N ASP A 115 -2.95 8.28 15.08
CA ASP A 115 -2.07 8.92 16.06
C ASP A 115 -2.86 9.90 16.93
N PRO A 116 -3.15 9.58 18.20
CA PRO A 116 -3.92 10.46 19.08
C PRO A 116 -3.19 11.77 19.41
N THR A 117 -1.86 11.81 19.24
CA THR A 117 -1.05 13.03 19.45
C THR A 117 -1.19 14.02 18.30
N GLY A 118 -1.63 13.56 17.12
CA GLY A 118 -1.74 14.34 15.90
C GLY A 118 -0.41 14.84 15.34
N LYS A 119 0.72 14.24 15.75
CA LYS A 119 2.08 14.61 15.31
C LYS A 119 2.57 13.79 14.13
N SER A 120 1.96 12.60 13.88
CA SER A 120 2.30 11.78 12.71
C SER A 120 1.69 12.39 11.45
N ILE A 121 2.48 12.45 10.37
CA ILE A 121 2.08 13.12 9.12
C ILE A 121 2.36 12.21 7.93
N HIS A 122 1.39 12.19 7.00
CA HIS A 122 1.55 11.63 5.65
C HIS A 122 1.80 12.77 4.65
N TYR A 123 2.82 12.62 3.81
CA TYR A 123 3.11 13.48 2.67
C TYR A 123 2.75 12.72 1.38
N ILE A 124 1.69 13.11 0.71
CA ILE A 124 0.97 12.29 -0.27
C ILE A 124 1.04 12.91 -1.67
N ASP A 125 1.27 12.06 -2.69
CA ASP A 125 0.89 12.29 -4.08
C ASP A 125 0.00 11.13 -4.54
N GLN A 126 -1.21 11.43 -5.01
CA GLN A 126 -2.21 10.44 -5.40
C GLN A 126 -2.70 10.68 -6.82
N TYR A 127 -2.70 9.64 -7.64
CA TYR A 127 -3.21 9.60 -8.99
C TYR A 127 -4.56 8.87 -8.99
N ASN A 128 -5.64 9.60 -9.31
CA ASN A 128 -6.98 9.03 -9.38
C ASN A 128 -7.22 8.51 -10.81
N LEU A 129 -7.12 7.20 -11.00
CA LEU A 129 -7.27 6.55 -12.30
C LEU A 129 -8.76 6.53 -12.70
N ASP A 130 -9.55 5.74 -11.99
CA ASP A 130 -11.01 5.72 -12.07
C ASP A 130 -11.52 5.71 -10.64
N TYR A 131 -11.75 6.91 -10.09
CA TYR A 131 -12.04 7.08 -8.66
C TYR A 131 -13.18 6.16 -8.20
N PRO A 132 -13.01 5.44 -7.08
CA PRO A 132 -11.93 5.57 -6.10
C PRO A 132 -10.68 4.68 -6.32
N ASN A 133 -10.50 4.04 -7.50
CA ASN A 133 -9.23 3.38 -7.80
C ASN A 133 -8.12 4.41 -7.90
N HIS A 134 -7.00 4.19 -7.18
CA HIS A 134 -5.91 5.15 -7.18
C HIS A 134 -4.54 4.49 -6.96
N ILE A 135 -3.51 5.18 -7.45
CA ILE A 135 -2.13 4.92 -7.07
C ILE A 135 -1.68 6.08 -6.18
N ARG A 136 -1.05 5.78 -5.05
CA ARG A 136 -0.57 6.77 -4.10
C ARG A 136 0.88 6.50 -3.74
N VAL A 137 1.69 7.55 -3.72
CA VAL A 137 3.05 7.53 -3.18
C VAL A 137 3.08 8.44 -1.99
N GLU A 138 3.47 7.91 -0.84
CA GLU A 138 3.45 8.67 0.41
C GLU A 138 4.67 8.42 1.26
N CYS A 139 5.18 9.48 1.91
CA CYS A 139 6.08 9.36 3.05
C CYS A 139 5.26 9.49 4.32
N THR A 140 5.39 8.54 5.23
CA THR A 140 4.78 8.61 6.56
C THR A 140 5.86 8.85 7.60
N GLN A 141 5.73 9.97 8.30
CA GLN A 141 6.55 10.32 9.46
C GLN A 141 5.70 10.11 10.71
N PHE A 142 6.00 9.09 11.48
CA PHE A 142 5.32 8.82 12.74
C PHE A 142 5.91 9.63 13.89
N SER A 143 5.08 9.94 14.88
CA SER A 143 5.52 10.51 16.14
C SER A 143 6.41 9.52 16.93
N ASN A 144 7.29 10.05 17.78
CA ASN A 144 8.12 9.20 18.63
C ASN A 144 7.30 8.26 19.52
N ASP A 145 6.13 8.70 19.96
CA ASP A 145 5.22 7.87 20.77
C ASP A 145 4.73 6.64 20.00
N MET A 146 4.40 6.81 18.71
CA MET A 146 3.99 5.71 17.83
C MET A 146 5.16 4.75 17.55
N ILE A 147 6.36 5.28 17.28
CA ILE A 147 7.57 4.48 17.02
C ILE A 147 7.98 3.70 18.27
N ASN A 148 8.01 4.35 19.43
CA ASN A 148 8.41 3.74 20.70
C ASN A 148 7.42 2.65 21.17
N SER A 149 6.17 2.70 20.72
CA SER A 149 5.19 1.65 21.00
C SER A 149 5.35 0.41 20.09
N GLU A 150 6.31 0.42 19.16
CA GLU A 150 6.53 -0.62 18.15
C GLU A 150 5.32 -0.84 17.20
N LEU A 151 4.37 0.09 17.18
CA LEU A 151 3.17 0.02 16.33
C LEU A 151 3.37 0.64 14.96
N ALA A 152 4.48 1.37 14.76
CA ALA A 152 4.70 2.15 13.55
C ALA A 152 6.18 2.28 13.20
N GLN A 153 6.46 2.40 11.91
CA GLN A 153 7.79 2.65 11.36
C GLN A 153 7.69 3.66 10.23
N ASN A 154 8.59 4.65 10.22
CA ASN A 154 8.68 5.63 9.15
C ASN A 154 8.94 4.93 7.81
N SER A 155 8.22 5.32 6.77
CA SER A 155 8.27 4.63 5.50
C SER A 155 7.92 5.50 4.31
N LEU A 156 8.46 5.11 3.16
CA LEU A 156 7.96 5.45 1.84
C LEU A 156 7.06 4.32 1.38
N ASN A 157 5.80 4.61 1.08
CA ASN A 157 4.84 3.64 0.60
C ASN A 157 4.42 3.94 -0.84
N VAL A 158 4.33 2.90 -1.66
CA VAL A 158 3.62 2.92 -2.94
C VAL A 158 2.39 2.04 -2.81
N VAL A 159 1.23 2.65 -3.01
CA VAL A 159 -0.07 2.04 -2.78
C VAL A 159 -0.81 1.92 -4.10
N VAL A 160 -1.27 0.72 -4.42
CA VAL A 160 -2.21 0.44 -5.52
C VAL A 160 -3.52 0.00 -4.88
N MET A 161 -4.51 0.90 -4.85
CA MET A 161 -5.76 0.74 -4.11
C MET A 161 -6.95 0.64 -5.03
N THR A 162 -7.67 -0.49 -4.95
CA THR A 162 -8.96 -0.62 -5.66
C THR A 162 -10.10 0.00 -4.85
N LYS A 163 -11.19 0.34 -5.55
CA LYS A 163 -12.45 0.80 -4.93
C LYS A 163 -12.91 -0.15 -3.83
N GLU A 164 -12.90 -1.43 -4.11
CA GLU A 164 -13.37 -2.50 -3.23
C GLU A 164 -12.65 -2.47 -1.86
N ILE A 165 -11.33 -2.33 -1.90
CA ILE A 165 -10.51 -2.27 -0.67
C ILE A 165 -10.62 -0.90 -0.01
N ASN A 166 -10.64 0.18 -0.78
CA ASN A 166 -10.83 1.52 -0.23
C ASN A 166 -12.14 1.61 0.56
N ASP A 167 -13.25 1.12 0.00
CA ASP A 167 -14.56 1.13 0.66
C ASP A 167 -14.56 0.28 1.95
N TRP A 168 -13.89 -0.87 1.92
CA TRP A 168 -13.74 -1.73 3.10
C TRP A 168 -12.96 -1.03 4.23
N ILE A 169 -11.85 -0.35 3.92
CA ILE A 169 -11.07 0.41 4.91
C ILE A 169 -11.93 1.55 5.49
N VAL A 170 -12.58 2.33 4.64
CA VAL A 170 -13.44 3.47 5.06
C VAL A 170 -14.63 3.02 5.90
N SER A 171 -15.16 1.82 5.66
CA SER A 171 -16.23 1.22 6.48
C SER A 171 -15.76 0.73 7.86
N GLY A 172 -14.48 0.86 8.20
CA GLY A 172 -13.88 0.34 9.42
C GLY A 172 -13.70 -1.17 9.40
N TYR A 173 -13.33 -1.72 8.23
CA TYR A 173 -13.04 -3.14 8.02
C TYR A 173 -14.25 -4.07 8.24
N LYS A 174 -15.46 -3.60 7.89
CA LYS A 174 -16.74 -4.33 8.01
C LYS A 174 -17.11 -5.09 6.75
#